data_bbefa8c5a50164faee313f5b820904f3
#
_entry.id   bbefa8c5a50164faee313f5b820904f3
#
_cell.length_a   1.000
_cell.length_b   1.000
_cell.length_c   1.000
_cell.angle_alpha   90.00
_cell.angle_beta   90.00
_cell.angle_gamma   90.00
#
_symmetry.space_group_name_H-M   'P 1'
#
loop_
_entity.id
_entity.type
_entity.pdbx_description
1 polymer ?
#
loop_
_entity_poly.entity_id
_entity_poly.type
_entity_poly.pdbx_seq_one_letter_code
_entity_poly.pdbx_strand_id
1 'polypeptide(L)'
;MHISFVIFNTIVLAIIIIAAFCLGRHVSKACKKESPEAQNNTPYEDCLEENLNKFEYGSFTDARDGETYRTIQIGNQVWMAENLRYKAEGSYAPDNEESNVKKFGRLYTWTTALDIPAEYCEQSTAKDIEMYNKIRDKNYRGIAPEGFHIPSNKEWEQLLSNLDAKSNGRELRSKCNWRKPGSDSFGFFVLPAGYRFDNGNFCRFGKRARFWSKDEYGKANAFRLSLTNSTIDIEGVYRSDALSIRCVKNT
;
A
#
# COMPACT_ATOMS: atom_id res chain seq x y z
N MET A 1 -38.87 41.31 -19.03
CA MET A 1 -39.10 39.86 -18.79
C MET A 1 -38.00 38.95 -19.32
N HIS A 2 -37.05 39.42 -20.15
CA HIS A 2 -35.94 38.59 -20.68
C HIS A 2 -34.71 38.43 -19.78
N ILE A 3 -34.47 39.35 -18.86
CA ILE A 3 -33.28 39.35 -17.99
C ILE A 3 -33.40 38.27 -16.88
N SER A 4 -34.61 38.00 -16.39
CA SER A 4 -34.84 36.99 -15.32
C SER A 4 -34.56 35.54 -15.79
N PHE A 5 -34.77 35.26 -17.07
CA PHE A 5 -34.62 33.92 -17.64
C PHE A 5 -33.12 33.54 -17.85
N VAL A 6 -32.31 34.54 -18.20
CA VAL A 6 -30.85 34.32 -18.43
C VAL A 6 -30.14 34.10 -17.09
N ILE A 7 -30.53 34.83 -16.03
CA ILE A 7 -29.93 34.67 -14.69
C ILE A 7 -30.30 33.29 -14.11
N PHE A 8 -31.55 32.85 -14.29
CA PHE A 8 -32.02 31.55 -13.80
C PHE A 8 -31.28 30.39 -14.49
N ASN A 9 -31.06 30.45 -15.81
CA ASN A 9 -30.33 29.44 -16.55
C ASN A 9 -28.84 29.41 -16.20
N THR A 10 -28.19 30.54 -15.92
CA THR A 10 -26.82 30.58 -15.47
C THR A 10 -26.60 30.00 -14.08
N ILE A 11 -27.56 30.25 -13.16
CA ILE A 11 -27.51 29.68 -11.81
C ILE A 11 -27.75 28.16 -11.84
N VAL A 12 -28.71 27.69 -12.63
CA VAL A 12 -28.99 26.26 -12.79
C VAL A 12 -27.79 25.55 -13.46
N LEU A 13 -27.15 26.15 -14.47
CA LEU A 13 -25.97 25.62 -15.10
C LEU A 13 -24.75 25.58 -14.14
N ALA A 14 -24.59 26.62 -13.29
CA ALA A 14 -23.56 26.65 -12.27
C ALA A 14 -23.77 25.57 -11.18
N ILE A 15 -25.03 25.34 -10.77
CA ILE A 15 -25.40 24.29 -9.81
C ILE A 15 -25.16 22.91 -10.42
N ILE A 16 -25.45 22.68 -11.70
CA ILE A 16 -25.19 21.42 -12.41
C ILE A 16 -23.68 21.20 -12.55
N ILE A 17 -22.90 22.25 -12.84
CA ILE A 17 -21.44 22.16 -12.93
C ILE A 17 -20.83 21.88 -11.55
N ILE A 18 -21.31 22.51 -10.48
CA ILE A 18 -20.85 22.26 -9.11
C ILE A 18 -21.26 20.84 -8.66
N ALA A 19 -22.49 20.41 -8.97
CA ALA A 19 -22.93 19.04 -8.70
C ALA A 19 -22.13 18.01 -9.51
N ALA A 20 -21.81 18.28 -10.78
CA ALA A 20 -20.92 17.44 -11.60
C ALA A 20 -19.48 17.46 -11.08
N PHE A 21 -19.00 18.58 -10.54
CA PHE A 21 -17.67 18.67 -9.91
C PHE A 21 -17.62 17.97 -8.54
N CYS A 22 -18.74 17.98 -7.79
CA CYS A 22 -18.86 17.18 -6.55
C CYS A 22 -19.12 15.70 -6.83
N LEU A 23 -19.87 15.36 -7.91
CA LEU A 23 -20.08 13.99 -8.39
C LEU A 23 -18.88 13.47 -9.18
N GLY A 24 -18.03 14.32 -9.73
CA GLY A 24 -16.78 13.94 -10.41
C GLY A 24 -15.74 13.32 -9.49
N ARG A 25 -15.93 13.37 -8.17
CA ARG A 25 -15.13 12.60 -7.18
C ARG A 25 -15.43 11.10 -7.19
N HIS A 26 -16.55 10.67 -7.76
CA HIS A 26 -16.95 9.27 -7.88
C HIS A 26 -17.08 8.80 -9.33
N VAL A 27 -16.24 9.27 -10.24
CA VAL A 27 -16.05 8.51 -11.47
C VAL A 27 -15.43 7.18 -11.03
N SER A 28 -16.25 6.13 -10.97
CA SER A 28 -15.82 4.79 -10.63
C SER A 28 -14.62 4.48 -11.53
N LYS A 29 -13.43 4.46 -10.97
CA LYS A 29 -12.25 3.92 -11.64
C LYS A 29 -12.50 2.43 -11.77
N ALA A 30 -13.30 2.04 -12.78
CA ALA A 30 -13.51 0.65 -13.12
C ALA A 30 -12.13 0.08 -13.41
N CYS A 31 -11.66 -0.82 -12.57
CA CYS A 31 -10.50 -1.62 -12.89
C CYS A 31 -10.92 -2.53 -14.03
N LYS A 32 -10.43 -2.24 -15.25
CA LYS A 32 -10.64 -3.16 -16.37
C LYS A 32 -10.09 -4.52 -15.92
N LYS A 33 -10.94 -5.56 -15.86
CA LYS A 33 -10.48 -6.94 -15.86
C LYS A 33 -9.76 -7.12 -17.20
N GLU A 34 -8.45 -6.93 -17.17
CA GLU A 34 -7.61 -7.24 -18.32
C GLU A 34 -7.56 -8.77 -18.41
N SER A 35 -7.60 -9.29 -19.63
CA SER A 35 -7.41 -10.73 -19.90
C SER A 35 -6.17 -11.25 -19.16
N PRO A 36 -6.16 -12.51 -18.71
CA PRO A 36 -4.99 -13.11 -18.10
C PRO A 36 -3.87 -13.17 -19.14
N GLU A 37 -3.01 -12.14 -19.13
CA GLU A 37 -1.74 -12.21 -19.84
C GLU A 37 -0.87 -13.23 -19.14
N ALA A 38 -0.09 -14.01 -19.90
CA ALA A 38 0.78 -15.06 -19.40
C ALA A 38 1.61 -14.58 -18.19
N GLN A 39 1.25 -15.06 -17.01
CA GLN A 39 2.04 -14.87 -15.79
C GLN A 39 3.27 -15.77 -15.84
N ASN A 40 4.36 -15.34 -15.23
CA ASN A 40 5.47 -16.23 -14.95
C ASN A 40 4.98 -17.38 -14.06
N ASN A 41 5.04 -18.60 -14.58
CA ASN A 41 4.48 -19.79 -13.95
C ASN A 41 5.44 -20.45 -12.93
N THR A 42 6.55 -19.78 -12.53
CA THR A 42 7.39 -20.33 -11.45
C THR A 42 6.54 -20.45 -10.18
N PRO A 43 6.41 -21.65 -9.59
CA PRO A 43 5.65 -21.84 -8.37
C PRO A 43 6.16 -20.93 -7.24
N TYR A 44 5.25 -20.53 -6.37
CA TYR A 44 5.61 -19.67 -5.24
C TYR A 44 6.58 -20.38 -4.29
N GLU A 45 6.34 -21.66 -4.05
CA GLU A 45 7.11 -22.51 -3.16
C GLU A 45 8.57 -22.60 -3.63
N ASP A 46 8.79 -22.78 -4.94
CA ASP A 46 10.14 -22.84 -5.51
C ASP A 46 10.90 -21.52 -5.35
N CYS A 47 10.20 -20.39 -5.58
CA CYS A 47 10.80 -19.07 -5.37
C CYS A 47 11.11 -18.80 -3.89
N LEU A 48 10.26 -19.28 -2.99
CA LEU A 48 10.46 -19.15 -1.55
C LEU A 48 11.66 -19.98 -1.09
N GLU A 49 11.74 -21.23 -1.53
CA GLU A 49 12.85 -22.13 -1.23
C GLU A 49 14.18 -21.57 -1.74
N GLU A 50 14.22 -21.07 -2.98
CA GLU A 50 15.42 -20.41 -3.52
C GLU A 50 15.85 -19.22 -2.62
N ASN A 51 14.92 -18.41 -2.17
CA ASN A 51 15.24 -17.29 -1.29
C ASN A 51 15.74 -17.72 0.09
N LEU A 52 15.11 -18.73 0.69
CA LEU A 52 15.56 -19.29 1.97
C LEU A 52 16.99 -19.84 1.90
N ASN A 53 17.36 -20.41 0.76
CA ASN A 53 18.72 -20.92 0.54
C ASN A 53 19.74 -19.80 0.23
N LYS A 54 19.28 -18.63 -0.22
CA LYS A 54 20.15 -17.54 -0.68
C LYS A 54 20.40 -16.46 0.37
N PHE A 55 19.44 -16.21 1.27
CA PHE A 55 19.49 -15.11 2.21
C PHE A 55 19.38 -15.60 3.66
N GLU A 56 20.09 -14.94 4.55
CA GLU A 56 19.95 -15.13 5.99
C GLU A 56 18.76 -14.31 6.50
N TYR A 57 17.63 -14.97 6.74
CA TYR A 57 16.45 -14.35 7.31
C TYR A 57 16.46 -14.50 8.83
N GLY A 58 16.18 -13.40 9.53
CA GLY A 58 15.65 -13.47 10.88
C GLY A 58 14.15 -13.80 10.87
N SER A 59 13.56 -13.98 12.04
CA SER A 59 12.13 -14.16 12.19
C SER A 59 11.62 -13.57 13.49
N PHE A 60 10.32 -13.30 13.55
CA PHE A 60 9.60 -13.00 14.78
C PHE A 60 8.16 -13.50 14.67
N THR A 61 7.52 -13.75 15.80
CA THR A 61 6.12 -14.15 15.89
C THR A 61 5.30 -13.00 16.46
N ASP A 62 4.22 -12.63 15.76
CA ASP A 62 3.26 -11.63 16.26
C ASP A 62 2.41 -12.29 17.36
N ALA A 63 2.55 -11.80 18.60
CA ALA A 63 1.86 -12.37 19.75
C ALA A 63 0.33 -12.22 19.70
N ARG A 64 -0.20 -11.37 18.82
CA ARG A 64 -1.65 -11.12 18.70
C ARG A 64 -2.41 -12.24 18.01
N ASP A 65 -1.76 -12.88 17.02
CA ASP A 65 -2.41 -13.92 16.18
C ASP A 65 -1.54 -15.16 15.98
N GLY A 66 -0.30 -15.17 16.50
CA GLY A 66 0.65 -16.28 16.37
C GLY A 66 1.31 -16.38 14.99
N GLU A 67 1.06 -15.43 14.08
CA GLU A 67 1.68 -15.41 12.75
C GLU A 67 3.18 -15.12 12.84
N THR A 68 3.97 -15.95 12.16
CA THR A 68 5.42 -15.79 12.09
C THR A 68 5.81 -15.14 10.77
N TYR A 69 6.68 -14.15 10.85
CA TYR A 69 7.19 -13.38 9.71
C TYR A 69 8.71 -13.46 9.64
N ARG A 70 9.22 -13.58 8.42
CA ARG A 70 10.65 -13.45 8.15
C ARG A 70 11.04 -11.97 8.17
N THR A 71 12.29 -11.72 8.54
CA THR A 71 12.89 -10.40 8.47
C THR A 71 14.19 -10.44 7.68
N ILE A 72 14.55 -9.33 7.06
CA ILE A 72 15.79 -9.19 6.29
C ILE A 72 16.43 -7.83 6.58
N GLN A 73 17.73 -7.80 6.71
CA GLN A 73 18.49 -6.57 6.83
C GLN A 73 18.85 -6.03 5.44
N ILE A 74 18.52 -4.76 5.18
CA ILE A 74 18.89 -4.05 3.96
C ILE A 74 19.50 -2.70 4.37
N GLY A 75 20.78 -2.53 4.08
CA GLY A 75 21.54 -1.41 4.63
C GLY A 75 21.57 -1.47 6.16
N ASN A 76 21.14 -0.41 6.81
CA ASN A 76 21.03 -0.32 8.29
C ASN A 76 19.59 -0.50 8.81
N GLN A 77 18.66 -0.94 7.95
CA GLN A 77 17.25 -1.18 8.31
C GLN A 77 16.96 -2.68 8.33
N VAL A 78 16.17 -3.13 9.31
CA VAL A 78 15.62 -4.49 9.34
C VAL A 78 14.14 -4.42 8.98
N TRP A 79 13.78 -5.09 7.89
CA TRP A 79 12.43 -5.10 7.31
C TRP A 79 11.76 -6.45 7.50
N MET A 80 10.44 -6.46 7.60
CA MET A 80 9.68 -7.68 7.30
C MET A 80 9.94 -8.07 5.85
N ALA A 81 10.16 -9.34 5.57
CA ALA A 81 10.27 -9.89 4.21
C ALA A 81 8.92 -10.38 3.67
N GLU A 82 7.84 -10.16 4.41
CA GLU A 82 6.46 -10.54 4.10
C GLU A 82 5.52 -9.40 4.44
N ASN A 83 4.39 -9.34 3.72
CA ASN A 83 3.33 -8.38 4.01
C ASN A 83 2.58 -8.77 5.29
N LEU A 84 2.14 -7.80 6.05
CA LEU A 84 1.36 -8.01 7.27
C LEU A 84 0.06 -8.78 6.95
N ARG A 85 -0.22 -9.84 7.74
CA ARG A 85 -1.41 -10.70 7.63
C ARG A 85 -2.44 -10.46 8.73
N TYR A 86 -2.10 -9.67 9.75
CA TYR A 86 -2.96 -9.41 10.90
C TYR A 86 -4.37 -8.96 10.47
N LYS A 87 -5.39 -9.70 10.94
CA LYS A 87 -6.79 -9.44 10.60
C LYS A 87 -7.36 -8.31 11.46
N ALA A 88 -7.01 -7.06 11.13
CA ALA A 88 -7.66 -5.90 11.73
C ALA A 88 -9.08 -5.74 11.19
N GLU A 89 -9.97 -5.12 11.97
CA GLU A 89 -11.29 -4.72 11.50
C GLU A 89 -11.12 -3.74 10.31
N GLY A 90 -11.92 -3.93 9.25
CA GLY A 90 -11.80 -3.13 8.02
C GLY A 90 -10.59 -3.47 7.15
N SER A 91 -9.90 -4.60 7.41
CA SER A 91 -8.88 -5.12 6.49
C SER A 91 -9.50 -6.05 5.43
N TYR A 92 -8.85 -6.18 4.28
CA TYR A 92 -9.36 -6.91 3.12
C TYR A 92 -8.37 -7.97 2.65
N ALA A 93 -8.89 -9.10 2.18
CA ALA A 93 -8.09 -10.08 1.46
C ALA A 93 -7.79 -9.58 0.02
N PRO A 94 -6.57 -9.76 -0.51
CA PRO A 94 -6.26 -9.40 -1.90
C PRO A 94 -7.19 -10.10 -2.89
N ASP A 95 -7.70 -9.33 -3.86
CA ASP A 95 -8.68 -9.78 -4.88
C ASP A 95 -9.97 -10.39 -4.30
N ASN A 96 -10.30 -10.03 -3.05
CA ASN A 96 -11.43 -10.53 -2.28
C ASN A 96 -11.40 -12.04 -1.99
N GLU A 97 -10.22 -12.66 -2.05
CA GLU A 97 -10.02 -14.09 -1.84
C GLU A 97 -9.18 -14.35 -0.60
N GLU A 98 -9.78 -14.94 0.45
CA GLU A 98 -9.10 -15.18 1.73
C GLU A 98 -7.89 -16.13 1.59
N SER A 99 -7.91 -17.04 0.64
CA SER A 99 -6.78 -17.91 0.28
C SER A 99 -5.53 -17.15 -0.15
N ASN A 100 -5.68 -15.91 -0.61
CA ASN A 100 -4.56 -15.04 -0.98
C ASN A 100 -3.80 -14.47 0.23
N VAL A 101 -4.42 -14.42 1.42
CA VAL A 101 -3.85 -13.75 2.59
C VAL A 101 -2.53 -14.39 3.03
N LYS A 102 -2.46 -15.71 3.08
CA LYS A 102 -1.24 -16.43 3.49
C LYS A 102 -0.02 -16.02 2.67
N LYS A 103 -0.21 -15.75 1.39
CA LYS A 103 0.86 -15.46 0.43
C LYS A 103 1.11 -13.96 0.26
N PHE A 104 0.05 -13.17 0.12
CA PHE A 104 0.12 -11.78 -0.28
C PHE A 104 -0.08 -10.79 0.88
N GLY A 105 -0.41 -11.26 2.09
CA GLY A 105 -0.82 -10.42 3.21
C GLY A 105 -2.22 -9.85 3.05
N ARG A 106 -2.61 -8.89 3.89
CA ARG A 106 -3.89 -8.18 3.81
C ARG A 106 -3.71 -6.76 3.28
N LEU A 107 -4.81 -6.16 2.87
CA LEU A 107 -4.89 -4.77 2.45
C LEU A 107 -5.61 -3.96 3.55
N TYR A 108 -5.13 -2.76 3.84
CA TYR A 108 -5.63 -1.89 4.91
C TYR A 108 -5.82 -0.48 4.38
N THR A 109 -6.86 0.23 4.82
CA THR A 109 -6.92 1.67 4.63
C THR A 109 -5.80 2.33 5.45
N TRP A 110 -5.46 3.57 5.14
CA TRP A 110 -4.39 4.27 5.87
C TRP A 110 -4.74 4.46 7.36
N THR A 111 -6.00 4.76 7.65
CA THR A 111 -6.47 4.91 9.04
C THR A 111 -6.48 3.58 9.79
N THR A 112 -6.89 2.48 9.14
CA THR A 112 -6.77 1.14 9.71
C THR A 112 -5.30 0.79 9.97
N ALA A 113 -4.40 1.09 9.01
CA ALA A 113 -2.96 0.85 9.15
C ALA A 113 -2.37 1.58 10.36
N LEU A 114 -2.78 2.83 10.58
CA LEU A 114 -2.29 3.64 11.70
C LEU A 114 -3.07 3.45 13.00
N ASP A 115 -4.13 2.65 13.02
CA ASP A 115 -4.98 2.48 14.20
C ASP A 115 -5.51 3.82 14.74
N ILE A 116 -6.09 4.62 13.84
CA ILE A 116 -6.65 5.95 14.13
C ILE A 116 -8.08 6.06 13.60
N PRO A 117 -8.89 7.03 14.09
CA PRO A 117 -10.27 7.21 13.66
C PRO A 117 -10.43 7.35 12.14
N ALA A 118 -11.50 6.73 11.60
CA ALA A 118 -11.77 6.69 10.15
C ALA A 118 -11.99 8.06 9.52
N GLU A 119 -12.38 9.08 10.29
CA GLU A 119 -12.55 10.46 9.83
C GLU A 119 -11.27 11.05 9.23
N TYR A 120 -10.10 10.58 9.66
CA TYR A 120 -8.81 10.97 9.08
C TYR A 120 -8.55 10.38 7.68
N CYS A 121 -9.44 9.59 7.11
CA CYS A 121 -9.41 9.27 5.70
C CYS A 121 -9.61 10.53 4.82
N GLU A 122 -10.50 11.44 5.26
CA GLU A 122 -10.89 12.64 4.51
C GLU A 122 -10.30 13.93 5.09
N GLN A 123 -9.81 13.89 6.33
CA GLN A 123 -9.30 15.05 7.06
C GLN A 123 -7.81 14.87 7.35
N SER A 124 -7.06 15.99 7.30
CA SER A 124 -5.66 15.97 7.74
C SER A 124 -5.59 15.97 9.27
N THR A 125 -4.67 15.18 9.81
CA THR A 125 -4.36 15.18 11.25
C THR A 125 -3.70 16.50 11.71
N ALA A 126 -3.23 17.34 10.76
CA ALA A 126 -2.55 18.60 11.08
C ALA A 126 -3.41 19.59 11.89
N LYS A 127 -4.74 19.41 11.94
CA LYS A 127 -5.64 20.21 12.76
C LYS A 127 -5.80 19.67 14.19
N ASP A 128 -5.44 18.41 14.41
CA ASP A 128 -5.39 17.75 15.70
C ASP A 128 -3.93 17.57 16.09
N ILE A 129 -3.43 18.49 16.90
CA ILE A 129 -2.00 18.53 17.25
C ILE A 129 -1.54 17.30 18.03
N GLU A 130 -2.42 16.69 18.81
CA GLU A 130 -2.11 15.46 19.55
C GLU A 130 -1.94 14.29 18.60
N MET A 131 -2.94 14.07 17.72
CA MET A 131 -2.90 13.02 16.70
C MET A 131 -1.74 13.22 15.73
N TYR A 132 -1.52 14.46 15.28
CA TYR A 132 -0.40 14.82 14.41
C TYR A 132 0.95 14.45 15.01
N ASN A 133 1.20 14.83 16.28
CA ASN A 133 2.45 14.52 16.99
C ASN A 133 2.59 13.01 17.25
N LYS A 134 1.50 12.35 17.64
CA LYS A 134 1.45 10.90 17.86
C LYS A 134 1.92 10.10 16.63
N ILE A 135 1.37 10.39 15.45
CA ILE A 135 1.73 9.66 14.22
C ILE A 135 3.18 9.95 13.81
N ARG A 136 3.69 11.14 14.07
CA ARG A 136 5.06 11.55 13.69
C ARG A 136 6.12 10.99 14.62
N ASP A 137 5.75 10.47 15.79
CA ASP A 137 6.71 9.73 16.61
C ASP A 137 7.37 8.63 15.78
N LYS A 138 8.70 8.54 15.84
CA LYS A 138 9.47 7.60 15.00
C LYS A 138 9.05 6.15 15.22
N ASN A 139 8.64 5.82 16.44
CA ASN A 139 8.24 4.48 16.86
C ASN A 139 6.71 4.30 16.86
N TYR A 140 5.94 5.26 16.30
CA TYR A 140 4.49 5.09 16.22
C TYR A 140 4.14 3.84 15.43
N ARG A 141 3.56 2.88 16.13
CA ARG A 141 3.40 1.52 15.62
C ARG A 141 2.24 1.36 14.65
N GLY A 142 1.10 2.02 14.90
CA GLY A 142 -0.15 1.66 14.27
C GLY A 142 -0.50 0.19 14.54
N ILE A 143 -0.94 -0.54 13.53
CA ILE A 143 -1.21 -1.99 13.63
C ILE A 143 0.04 -2.87 13.40
N ALA A 144 1.23 -2.30 13.28
CA ALA A 144 2.44 -3.12 13.17
C ALA A 144 2.62 -4.02 14.40
N PRO A 145 3.31 -5.16 14.29
CA PRO A 145 3.67 -5.99 15.44
C PRO A 145 4.57 -5.25 16.43
N GLU A 146 4.64 -5.75 17.66
CA GLU A 146 5.54 -5.20 18.67
C GLU A 146 7.00 -5.20 18.19
N GLY A 147 7.73 -4.12 18.46
CA GLY A 147 9.11 -3.93 18.00
C GLY A 147 9.24 -3.47 16.54
N PHE A 148 8.10 -3.26 15.85
CA PHE A 148 8.03 -2.76 14.48
C PHE A 148 7.09 -1.55 14.37
N HIS A 149 7.21 -0.81 13.27
CA HIS A 149 6.30 0.28 12.93
C HIS A 149 6.02 0.33 11.42
N ILE A 150 4.97 1.07 11.04
CA ILE A 150 4.68 1.36 9.63
C ILE A 150 5.70 2.38 9.14
N PRO A 151 6.38 2.12 8.00
CA PRO A 151 7.46 2.96 7.53
C PRO A 151 7.03 4.40 7.25
N SER A 152 7.90 5.34 7.55
CA SER A 152 7.84 6.72 7.05
C SER A 152 8.29 6.78 5.58
N ASN A 153 7.99 7.89 4.92
CA ASN A 153 8.49 8.15 3.58
C ASN A 153 10.03 8.14 3.52
N LYS A 154 10.66 8.72 4.53
CA LYS A 154 12.11 8.75 4.66
C LYS A 154 12.75 7.35 4.76
N GLU A 155 12.07 6.40 5.43
CA GLU A 155 12.55 5.02 5.53
C GLU A 155 12.40 4.28 4.21
N TRP A 156 11.32 4.54 3.45
CA TRP A 156 11.21 4.05 2.08
C TRP A 156 12.29 4.62 1.18
N GLU A 157 12.56 5.92 1.23
CA GLU A 157 13.65 6.57 0.47
C GLU A 157 15.01 5.96 0.81
N GLN A 158 15.25 5.69 2.09
CA GLN A 158 16.47 5.03 2.54
C GLN A 158 16.59 3.60 2.02
N LEU A 159 15.50 2.81 2.02
CA LEU A 159 15.49 1.50 1.36
C LEU A 159 15.85 1.63 -0.12
N LEU A 160 15.21 2.58 -0.82
CA LEU A 160 15.43 2.78 -2.25
C LEU A 160 16.85 3.26 -2.58
N SER A 161 17.54 3.95 -1.67
CA SER A 161 18.92 4.39 -1.88
C SER A 161 19.93 3.23 -1.98
N ASN A 162 19.55 2.02 -1.58
CA ASN A 162 20.35 0.81 -1.75
C ASN A 162 20.21 0.18 -3.15
N LEU A 163 19.23 0.64 -3.96
CA LEU A 163 18.95 0.05 -5.27
C LEU A 163 19.74 0.75 -6.37
N ASP A 164 20.02 0.01 -7.44
CA ASP A 164 20.41 0.65 -8.70
C ASP A 164 19.21 1.41 -9.27
N ALA A 165 19.38 2.71 -9.49
CA ALA A 165 18.32 3.57 -10.05
C ALA A 165 17.77 3.06 -11.39
N LYS A 166 18.56 2.33 -12.17
CA LYS A 166 18.15 1.72 -13.45
C LYS A 166 17.36 0.43 -13.27
N SER A 167 17.34 -0.15 -12.07
CA SER A 167 16.65 -1.43 -11.81
C SER A 167 15.13 -1.29 -11.84
N ASN A 168 14.60 -0.07 -11.67
CA ASN A 168 13.16 0.21 -11.57
C ASN A 168 12.47 -0.68 -10.52
N GLY A 169 13.13 -0.95 -9.40
CA GLY A 169 12.64 -1.78 -8.31
C GLY A 169 12.62 -3.29 -8.60
N ARG A 170 13.27 -3.74 -9.69
CA ARG A 170 13.40 -5.17 -10.01
C ARG A 170 14.07 -5.94 -8.88
N GLU A 171 14.99 -5.31 -8.17
CA GLU A 171 15.78 -5.89 -7.07
C GLU A 171 14.94 -6.21 -5.81
N LEU A 172 13.79 -5.57 -5.64
CA LEU A 172 12.86 -5.84 -4.53
C LEU A 172 11.77 -6.86 -4.90
N ARG A 173 11.47 -7.00 -6.20
CA ARG A 173 10.40 -7.89 -6.66
C ARG A 173 10.84 -9.34 -6.63
N SER A 174 9.95 -10.21 -6.16
CA SER A 174 10.14 -11.66 -6.23
C SER A 174 10.32 -12.16 -7.67
N LYS A 175 10.94 -13.30 -7.84
CA LYS A 175 11.04 -13.97 -9.13
C LYS A 175 9.72 -14.55 -9.62
N CYS A 176 8.79 -14.82 -8.73
CA CYS A 176 7.48 -15.39 -9.04
C CYS A 176 6.33 -14.38 -8.94
N ASN A 177 5.18 -14.74 -9.51
CA ASN A 177 3.92 -14.00 -9.50
C ASN A 177 3.93 -12.64 -10.22
N TRP A 178 5.06 -12.17 -10.71
CA TRP A 178 5.14 -11.01 -11.59
C TRP A 178 5.16 -11.46 -13.05
N ARG A 179 4.50 -10.69 -13.93
CA ARG A 179 4.61 -10.95 -15.38
C ARG A 179 6.06 -10.89 -15.87
N LYS A 180 6.82 -9.90 -15.37
CA LYS A 180 8.27 -9.81 -15.57
C LYS A 180 8.93 -10.13 -14.24
N PRO A 181 9.63 -11.27 -14.11
CA PRO A 181 10.30 -11.65 -12.87
C PRO A 181 11.19 -10.55 -12.31
N GLY A 182 11.18 -10.40 -10.99
CA GLY A 182 12.19 -9.65 -10.28
C GLY A 182 13.54 -10.36 -10.26
N SER A 183 14.56 -9.74 -9.67
CA SER A 183 15.80 -10.39 -9.31
C SER A 183 15.85 -10.77 -7.84
N ASP A 184 15.03 -10.08 -7.04
CA ASP A 184 15.01 -10.16 -5.58
C ASP A 184 16.41 -10.21 -4.97
N SER A 185 17.21 -9.21 -5.31
CA SER A 185 18.63 -9.17 -4.97
C SER A 185 18.90 -8.95 -3.49
N PHE A 186 17.87 -8.56 -2.73
CA PHE A 186 17.94 -8.25 -1.30
C PHE A 186 17.12 -9.19 -0.41
N GLY A 187 16.41 -10.17 -0.96
CA GLY A 187 15.51 -11.03 -0.19
C GLY A 187 14.28 -10.30 0.34
N PHE A 188 13.93 -9.13 -0.22
CA PHE A 188 12.77 -8.37 0.20
C PHE A 188 11.46 -9.00 -0.26
N PHE A 189 11.47 -9.79 -1.31
CA PHE A 189 10.41 -10.68 -1.79
C PHE A 189 9.06 -10.00 -2.02
N VAL A 190 9.03 -8.87 -2.74
CA VAL A 190 7.77 -8.18 -3.05
C VAL A 190 6.91 -9.02 -3.98
N LEU A 191 5.68 -9.30 -3.55
CA LEU A 191 4.63 -9.96 -4.33
C LEU A 191 3.58 -8.94 -4.79
N PRO A 192 2.99 -9.09 -5.98
CA PRO A 192 2.02 -8.15 -6.55
C PRO A 192 0.61 -8.35 -5.99
N ALA A 193 0.38 -7.94 -4.73
CA ALA A 193 -0.89 -8.09 -4.01
C ALA A 193 -2.03 -7.24 -4.58
N GLY A 194 -1.76 -6.35 -5.53
CA GLY A 194 -2.74 -5.37 -5.98
C GLY A 194 -3.09 -4.35 -4.90
N TYR A 195 -4.30 -3.82 -4.98
CA TYR A 195 -4.88 -2.88 -4.01
C TYR A 195 -6.40 -2.82 -4.19
N ARG A 196 -7.11 -2.20 -3.23
CA ARG A 196 -8.55 -2.01 -3.29
C ARG A 196 -8.85 -0.51 -3.28
N PHE A 197 -9.72 -0.05 -4.17
CA PHE A 197 -10.27 1.31 -4.13
C PHE A 197 -11.35 1.47 -3.05
N ASP A 198 -11.63 2.71 -2.65
CA ASP A 198 -12.69 3.08 -1.72
C ASP A 198 -14.08 2.58 -2.14
N ASN A 199 -14.35 2.54 -3.44
CA ASN A 199 -15.59 2.03 -4.03
C ASN A 199 -15.74 0.50 -3.98
N GLY A 200 -14.81 -0.22 -3.36
CA GLY A 200 -14.84 -1.67 -3.19
C GLY A 200 -14.15 -2.48 -4.28
N ASN A 201 -13.72 -1.87 -5.37
CA ASN A 201 -13.10 -2.57 -6.48
C ASN A 201 -11.64 -2.96 -6.18
N PHE A 202 -11.31 -4.23 -6.34
CA PHE A 202 -9.94 -4.73 -6.31
C PHE A 202 -9.26 -4.52 -7.66
N CYS A 203 -7.98 -4.16 -7.63
CA CYS A 203 -7.26 -3.79 -8.84
C CYS A 203 -5.83 -4.30 -8.85
N ARG A 204 -5.35 -4.63 -10.06
CA ARG A 204 -3.93 -4.89 -10.35
C ARG A 204 -3.31 -6.04 -9.56
N PHE A 205 -4.12 -7.00 -9.06
CA PHE A 205 -3.62 -8.25 -8.51
C PHE A 205 -2.75 -8.96 -9.57
N GLY A 206 -1.60 -9.48 -9.17
CA GLY A 206 -0.61 -10.06 -10.08
C GLY A 206 0.22 -9.05 -10.91
N LYS A 207 -0.05 -7.73 -10.78
CA LYS A 207 0.58 -6.70 -11.63
C LYS A 207 1.21 -5.53 -10.88
N ARG A 208 0.79 -5.27 -9.64
CA ARG A 208 1.25 -4.15 -8.84
C ARG A 208 1.32 -4.49 -7.35
N ALA A 209 2.32 -3.97 -6.68
CA ALA A 209 2.37 -3.91 -5.22
C ALA A 209 2.33 -2.45 -4.78
N ARG A 210 1.59 -2.16 -3.71
CA ARG A 210 1.54 -0.84 -3.06
C ARG A 210 1.63 -1.00 -1.56
N PHE A 211 2.44 -0.16 -0.93
CA PHE A 211 2.68 -0.19 0.50
C PHE A 211 2.46 1.18 1.11
N TRP A 212 1.74 1.26 2.21
CA TRP A 212 1.59 2.51 2.94
C TRP A 212 2.90 3.03 3.51
N SER A 213 3.05 4.35 3.48
CA SER A 213 3.83 5.11 4.43
C SER A 213 2.92 5.67 5.51
N LYS A 214 3.45 5.88 6.73
CA LYS A 214 2.70 6.57 7.78
C LYS A 214 2.51 8.06 7.51
N ASP A 215 3.27 8.64 6.56
CA ASP A 215 3.28 10.07 6.30
C ASP A 215 2.12 10.51 5.42
N GLU A 216 1.52 11.63 5.79
CA GLU A 216 0.47 12.30 5.02
C GLU A 216 1.00 12.95 3.74
N TYR A 217 0.17 12.95 2.71
CA TYR A 217 0.37 13.68 1.46
C TYR A 217 -0.83 14.59 1.17
N GLY A 218 -0.81 15.79 1.70
CA GLY A 218 -1.94 16.72 1.58
C GLY A 218 -3.16 16.33 2.43
N LYS A 219 -4.36 16.79 2.02
CA LYS A 219 -5.54 16.77 2.88
C LYS A 219 -6.14 15.37 3.10
N ALA A 220 -6.29 14.59 2.04
CA ALA A 220 -6.98 13.27 2.06
C ALA A 220 -6.10 12.14 1.49
N ASN A 221 -4.82 12.41 1.26
CA ASN A 221 -3.88 11.45 0.72
C ASN A 221 -2.76 11.13 1.73
N ALA A 222 -2.13 9.98 1.55
CA ALA A 222 -0.90 9.60 2.22
C ALA A 222 0.11 9.09 1.20
N PHE A 223 1.39 9.13 1.56
CA PHE A 223 2.43 8.55 0.71
C PHE A 223 2.33 7.03 0.65
N ARG A 224 2.69 6.49 -0.48
CA ARG A 224 2.84 5.06 -0.72
C ARG A 224 4.05 4.75 -1.58
N LEU A 225 4.73 3.65 -1.31
CA LEU A 225 5.63 3.01 -2.26
C LEU A 225 4.82 2.15 -3.23
N SER A 226 5.10 2.23 -4.53
CA SER A 226 4.45 1.43 -5.56
C SER A 226 5.46 0.79 -6.49
N LEU A 227 5.25 -0.49 -6.77
CA LEU A 227 6.03 -1.27 -7.72
C LEU A 227 5.13 -1.83 -8.82
N THR A 228 5.60 -1.75 -10.05
CA THR A 228 5.04 -2.41 -11.23
C THR A 228 6.09 -3.28 -11.90
N ASN A 229 5.78 -3.87 -13.06
CA ASN A 229 6.78 -4.59 -13.85
C ASN A 229 7.92 -3.72 -14.41
N SER A 230 7.79 -2.39 -14.37
CA SER A 230 8.71 -1.47 -15.03
C SER A 230 9.01 -0.19 -14.26
N THR A 231 8.35 0.05 -13.13
CA THR A 231 8.52 1.28 -12.34
C THR A 231 8.53 1.00 -10.85
N ILE A 232 9.21 1.87 -10.13
CA ILE A 232 9.10 2.04 -8.68
C ILE A 232 8.95 3.53 -8.42
N ASP A 233 7.99 3.91 -7.58
CA ASP A 233 7.70 5.31 -7.26
C ASP A 233 7.17 5.47 -5.83
N ILE A 234 7.36 6.67 -5.28
CA ILE A 234 6.72 7.12 -4.04
C ILE A 234 5.84 8.31 -4.39
N GLU A 235 4.53 8.16 -4.20
CA GLU A 235 3.53 9.17 -4.53
C GLU A 235 2.37 9.16 -3.53
N GLY A 236 1.52 10.20 -3.60
CA GLY A 236 0.29 10.28 -2.83
C GLY A 236 -0.84 9.43 -3.42
N VAL A 237 -1.62 8.82 -2.54
CA VAL A 237 -2.86 8.11 -2.90
C VAL A 237 -3.93 8.36 -1.83
N TYR A 238 -5.21 8.23 -2.18
CA TYR A 238 -6.31 8.42 -1.23
C TYR A 238 -6.18 7.45 -0.04
N ARG A 239 -6.34 7.99 1.18
CA ARG A 239 -6.26 7.21 2.43
C ARG A 239 -7.37 6.18 2.57
N SER A 240 -8.48 6.36 1.86
CA SER A 240 -9.61 5.44 1.76
C SER A 240 -9.35 4.23 0.85
N ASP A 241 -8.31 4.26 0.00
CA ASP A 241 -7.83 3.07 -0.69
C ASP A 241 -7.23 2.08 0.33
N ALA A 242 -7.24 0.77 0.01
CA ALA A 242 -6.59 -0.22 0.86
C ALA A 242 -5.36 -0.81 0.17
N LEU A 243 -4.21 -0.73 0.86
CA LEU A 243 -2.90 -1.16 0.40
C LEU A 243 -2.27 -2.15 1.37
N SER A 244 -1.21 -2.82 0.93
CA SER A 244 -0.39 -3.68 1.81
C SER A 244 0.39 -2.86 2.85
N ILE A 245 0.81 -3.54 3.91
CA ILE A 245 1.75 -3.03 4.91
C ILE A 245 2.97 -3.93 4.93
N ARG A 246 4.14 -3.30 4.97
CA ARG A 246 5.41 -3.96 5.21
C ARG A 246 6.16 -3.15 6.27
N CYS A 247 6.32 -3.72 7.46
CA CYS A 247 6.85 -3.00 8.60
C CYS A 247 8.39 -2.99 8.62
N VAL A 248 8.93 -1.99 9.29
CA VAL A 248 10.35 -1.85 9.61
C VAL A 248 10.54 -1.94 11.13
N LYS A 249 11.65 -2.56 11.56
CA LYS A 249 11.96 -2.75 12.98
C LYS A 249 12.36 -1.42 13.62
N ASN A 250 11.93 -1.21 14.86
CA ASN A 250 12.36 -0.07 15.67
C ASN A 250 13.88 -0.10 15.89
N THR A 251 14.51 1.06 15.82
CA THR A 251 15.95 1.25 16.06
C THR A 251 16.19 1.82 17.47
#